data_939c0e35ffce44a3abf1a73a29139071
#
_entry.id   939c0e35ffce44a3abf1a73a29139071
#
_cell.length_a   1.000
_cell.length_b   1.000
_cell.length_c   1.000
_cell.angle_alpha   90.00
_cell.angle_beta   90.00
_cell.angle_gamma   90.00
#
_symmetry.space_group_name_H-M   'P 1'
#
loop_
_entity.id
_entity.type
_entity.pdbx_description
1 polymer ?
#
loop_
_entity_poly.entity_id
_entity_poly.type
_entity_poly.pdbx_seq_one_letter_code
_entity_poly.pdbx_strand_id
1 'polypeptide(L)'
;VSDEMNIITPANGDDGCDIYISTSSAGGGLQMMVAGVIREMTAASAKRAALGAGAIVMDVIASNDKRQPHEQIQRIRELRPDMILLSGGTDGGTKTHVVQIAELIAPAKPQPRFGAQYQLPIIYAGNKEATSNMKELFKNEFELSIVNNLRPTMEQENLGPARDAIHDLFLEHVMAHAPGYNHLIEWADAPIMPTPGAVGNILQTIAEKKNINVVGVDIGGATTDVFSVFDGTFNRTVSANLGMSYSISNVCAEATMPNIIRWMHMEMDERELRNRVKNKMIRPTTIP
;
A
#
# COMPACT_ATOMS: atom_id res chain seq x y z
N VAL A 1 -22.28 20.23 12.28
CA VAL A 1 -20.96 20.50 12.89
C VAL A 1 -21.12 21.71 13.78
N SER A 2 -20.60 21.66 15.03
CA SER A 2 -20.65 22.79 15.95
C SER A 2 -19.71 23.92 15.49
N ASP A 3 -19.87 25.12 16.13
CA ASP A 3 -18.96 26.26 15.90
C ASP A 3 -17.49 25.94 16.23
N GLU A 4 -17.26 24.93 17.07
CA GLU A 4 -15.92 24.42 17.42
C GLU A 4 -15.40 23.35 16.43
N MET A 5 -16.06 23.17 15.28
CA MET A 5 -15.71 22.17 14.27
C MET A 5 -15.86 20.70 14.71
N ASN A 6 -16.65 20.44 15.75
CA ASN A 6 -16.95 19.08 16.20
C ASN A 6 -18.25 18.56 15.58
N ILE A 7 -18.33 17.25 15.35
CA ILE A 7 -19.58 16.59 14.96
C ILE A 7 -20.52 16.60 16.17
N ILE A 8 -21.77 16.94 15.96
CA ILE A 8 -22.81 16.86 16.99
C ILE A 8 -23.32 15.42 17.03
N THR A 9 -22.94 14.67 18.08
CA THR A 9 -23.42 13.31 18.38
C THR A 9 -23.80 13.23 19.85
N PRO A 10 -24.94 12.65 20.24
CA PRO A 10 -26.05 12.22 19.36
C PRO A 10 -26.77 13.41 18.70
N ALA A 11 -27.61 13.12 17.73
CA ALA A 11 -28.42 14.13 17.06
C ALA A 11 -29.29 14.91 18.04
N ASN A 12 -29.42 16.23 17.81
CA ASN A 12 -30.28 17.12 18.58
C ASN A 12 -31.31 17.78 17.65
N GLY A 13 -32.49 17.19 17.54
CA GLY A 13 -33.49 17.58 16.54
C GLY A 13 -33.01 17.31 15.13
N ASP A 14 -32.94 18.34 14.29
CA ASP A 14 -32.46 18.26 12.92
C ASP A 14 -30.93 18.43 12.78
N ASP A 15 -30.24 18.69 13.89
CA ASP A 15 -28.80 18.90 13.92
C ASP A 15 -28.05 17.65 14.39
N GLY A 16 -26.94 17.33 13.68
CA GLY A 16 -26.04 16.23 14.05
C GLY A 16 -26.41 14.88 13.45
N CYS A 17 -25.86 13.84 14.04
CA CYS A 17 -26.13 12.45 13.71
C CYS A 17 -26.01 11.57 14.96
N ASP A 18 -26.73 10.44 14.99
CA ASP A 18 -26.67 9.52 16.13
C ASP A 18 -25.38 8.70 16.13
N ILE A 19 -24.85 8.38 14.97
CA ILE A 19 -23.63 7.61 14.76
C ILE A 19 -22.85 8.19 13.58
N TYR A 20 -21.56 8.44 13.78
CA TYR A 20 -20.63 8.80 12.71
C TYR A 20 -19.58 7.71 12.52
N ILE A 21 -19.54 7.13 11.35
CA ILE A 21 -18.49 6.18 10.94
C ILE A 21 -17.85 6.64 9.64
N SER A 22 -16.57 6.38 9.50
CA SER A 22 -15.81 6.83 8.34
C SER A 22 -14.90 5.73 7.79
N THR A 23 -14.62 5.81 6.49
CA THR A 23 -13.52 5.10 5.86
C THR A 23 -12.52 6.11 5.33
N SER A 24 -11.26 5.75 5.26
CA SER A 24 -10.22 6.65 4.79
C SER A 24 -9.30 6.00 3.78
N SER A 25 -8.83 6.81 2.82
CA SER A 25 -7.75 6.48 1.90
C SER A 25 -6.63 7.49 2.09
N ALA A 26 -5.39 7.03 2.27
CA ALA A 26 -4.27 7.95 2.33
C ALA A 26 -4.07 8.64 0.98
N GLY A 27 -3.95 9.96 1.01
CA GLY A 27 -3.63 10.75 -0.17
C GLY A 27 -2.28 10.33 -0.77
N GLY A 28 -2.29 9.93 -2.05
CA GLY A 28 -1.09 9.46 -2.76
C GLY A 28 -0.70 8.00 -2.50
N GLY A 29 -1.51 7.24 -1.76
CA GLY A 29 -1.29 5.82 -1.46
C GLY A 29 -0.10 5.55 -0.53
N LEU A 30 0.06 4.29 -0.15
CA LEU A 30 1.20 3.79 0.62
C LEU A 30 2.39 3.59 -0.32
N GLN A 31 3.48 4.33 -0.12
CA GLN A 31 4.70 4.22 -0.91
C GLN A 31 5.72 3.36 -0.20
N MET A 32 6.02 2.21 -0.77
CA MET A 32 6.93 1.23 -0.17
C MET A 32 8.17 0.99 -1.03
N MET A 33 9.27 0.73 -0.36
CA MET A 33 10.42 0.05 -0.95
C MET A 33 10.39 -1.42 -0.52
N VAL A 34 10.68 -2.32 -1.45
CA VAL A 34 10.86 -3.73 -1.13
C VAL A 34 12.32 -4.14 -1.34
N ALA A 35 12.80 -5.03 -0.48
CA ALA A 35 14.14 -5.56 -0.56
C ALA A 35 14.13 -7.09 -0.42
N GLY A 36 14.99 -7.78 -1.16
CA GLY A 36 15.08 -9.23 -1.09
C GLY A 36 16.36 -9.78 -1.65
N VAL A 37 16.73 -11.01 -1.28
CA VAL A 37 18.02 -11.61 -1.69
C VAL A 37 18.09 -11.83 -3.19
N ILE A 38 17.06 -12.43 -3.78
CA ILE A 38 17.00 -12.72 -5.22
C ILE A 38 15.82 -11.96 -5.82
N ARG A 39 16.09 -11.16 -6.85
CA ARG A 39 15.11 -10.26 -7.47
C ARG A 39 13.88 -11.01 -7.98
N GLU A 40 14.08 -12.13 -8.65
CA GLU A 40 13.05 -12.95 -9.29
C GLU A 40 12.30 -13.87 -8.30
N MET A 41 12.78 -13.99 -7.07
CA MET A 41 12.20 -14.87 -6.04
C MET A 41 11.74 -14.09 -4.81
N THR A 42 12.64 -13.90 -3.84
CA THR A 42 12.30 -13.30 -2.53
C THR A 42 11.86 -11.84 -2.65
N ALA A 43 12.54 -11.04 -3.50
CA ALA A 43 12.10 -9.68 -3.75
C ALA A 43 10.81 -9.63 -4.58
N ALA A 44 10.58 -10.58 -5.49
CA ALA A 44 9.31 -10.70 -6.20
C ALA A 44 8.15 -11.09 -5.26
N SER A 45 8.40 -11.98 -4.28
CA SER A 45 7.41 -12.32 -3.24
C SER A 45 7.10 -11.10 -2.36
N ALA A 46 8.12 -10.35 -1.93
CA ALA A 46 7.95 -9.10 -1.19
C ALA A 46 7.15 -8.07 -2.00
N LYS A 47 7.44 -7.93 -3.28
CA LYS A 47 6.67 -7.06 -4.19
C LYS A 47 5.20 -7.50 -4.27
N ARG A 48 4.91 -8.80 -4.40
CA ARG A 48 3.53 -9.31 -4.41
C ARG A 48 2.80 -9.07 -3.09
N ALA A 49 3.49 -9.22 -1.96
CA ALA A 49 2.92 -8.91 -0.64
C ALA A 49 2.57 -7.42 -0.53
N ALA A 50 3.50 -6.52 -0.87
CA ALA A 50 3.29 -5.08 -0.85
C ALA A 50 2.16 -4.64 -1.79
N LEU A 51 2.16 -5.10 -3.04
CA LEU A 51 1.08 -4.82 -4.00
C LEU A 51 -0.27 -5.37 -3.52
N GLY A 52 -0.28 -6.60 -2.96
CA GLY A 52 -1.49 -7.21 -2.39
C GLY A 52 -2.03 -6.49 -1.15
N ALA A 53 -1.21 -5.72 -0.44
CA ALA A 53 -1.62 -4.81 0.63
C ALA A 53 -2.05 -3.43 0.12
N GLY A 54 -2.00 -3.17 -1.20
CA GLY A 54 -2.38 -1.90 -1.80
C GLY A 54 -1.28 -0.85 -1.84
N ALA A 55 -0.02 -1.25 -1.64
CA ALA A 55 1.11 -0.34 -1.69
C ALA A 55 1.56 -0.04 -3.13
N ILE A 56 2.10 1.15 -3.31
CA ILE A 56 2.87 1.54 -4.50
C ILE A 56 4.32 1.16 -4.25
N VAL A 57 4.84 0.19 -5.00
CA VAL A 57 6.24 -0.23 -4.88
C VAL A 57 7.13 0.72 -5.68
N MET A 58 7.84 1.60 -4.98
CA MET A 58 8.69 2.63 -5.57
C MET A 58 9.95 2.06 -6.21
N ASP A 59 10.56 1.06 -5.57
CA ASP A 59 11.74 0.37 -6.08
C ASP A 59 11.91 -1.02 -5.42
N VAL A 60 12.74 -1.85 -6.05
CA VAL A 60 13.10 -3.19 -5.60
C VAL A 60 14.61 -3.28 -5.48
N ILE A 61 15.11 -3.51 -4.26
CA ILE A 61 16.53 -3.74 -3.98
C ILE A 61 16.79 -5.24 -3.86
N ALA A 62 17.84 -5.75 -4.48
CA ALA A 62 18.19 -7.15 -4.40
C ALA A 62 19.71 -7.36 -4.41
N SER A 63 20.20 -8.48 -3.85
CA SER A 63 21.64 -8.80 -3.86
C SER A 63 22.18 -9.05 -5.28
N ASN A 64 21.33 -9.55 -6.17
CA ASN A 64 21.63 -9.72 -7.59
C ASN A 64 21.21 -8.50 -8.45
N ASP A 65 21.05 -7.34 -7.83
CA ASP A 65 20.81 -6.07 -8.54
C ASP A 65 22.06 -5.67 -9.35
N LYS A 66 21.87 -5.06 -10.49
CA LYS A 66 22.99 -4.57 -11.32
C LYS A 66 23.66 -3.32 -10.73
N ARG A 67 22.99 -2.66 -9.79
CA ARG A 67 23.50 -1.45 -9.11
C ARG A 67 24.62 -1.82 -8.13
N GLN A 68 25.63 -0.95 -8.04
CA GLN A 68 26.68 -1.07 -7.03
C GLN A 68 26.14 -0.75 -5.64
N PRO A 69 26.76 -1.24 -4.54
CA PRO A 69 26.29 -0.99 -3.18
C PRO A 69 26.06 0.49 -2.85
N HIS A 70 26.96 1.37 -3.28
CA HIS A 70 26.83 2.81 -3.06
C HIS A 70 25.63 3.43 -3.81
N GLU A 71 25.32 2.94 -5.01
CA GLU A 71 24.17 3.37 -5.79
C GLU A 71 22.86 2.89 -5.14
N GLN A 72 22.86 1.66 -4.57
CA GLN A 72 21.72 1.15 -3.82
C GLN A 72 21.47 2.00 -2.56
N ILE A 73 22.52 2.30 -1.77
CA ILE A 73 22.44 3.17 -0.59
C ILE A 73 21.90 4.56 -0.95
N GLN A 74 22.45 5.16 -2.00
CA GLN A 74 21.98 6.47 -2.48
C GLN A 74 20.50 6.41 -2.87
N ARG A 75 20.11 5.40 -3.64
CA ARG A 75 18.73 5.20 -4.08
C ARG A 75 17.76 5.02 -2.91
N ILE A 76 18.11 4.20 -1.90
CA ILE A 76 17.33 4.00 -0.70
C ILE A 76 17.12 5.32 0.04
N ARG A 77 18.16 6.15 0.17
CA ARG A 77 18.12 7.45 0.83
C ARG A 77 17.20 8.45 0.11
N GLU A 78 17.23 8.46 -1.23
CA GLU A 78 16.47 9.39 -2.05
C GLU A 78 14.97 9.07 -2.12
N LEU A 79 14.60 7.79 -2.00
CA LEU A 79 13.22 7.35 -2.20
C LEU A 79 12.25 7.87 -1.15
N ARG A 80 12.68 8.04 0.09
CA ARG A 80 11.81 8.44 1.22
C ARG A 80 10.50 7.64 1.27
N PRO A 81 10.56 6.31 1.39
CA PRO A 81 9.37 5.47 1.45
C PRO A 81 8.61 5.69 2.77
N ASP A 82 7.34 5.30 2.79
CA ASP A 82 6.55 5.27 4.02
C ASP A 82 6.93 4.06 4.89
N MET A 83 7.35 2.95 4.28
CA MET A 83 7.90 1.77 4.95
C MET A 83 8.73 0.89 3.99
N ILE A 84 9.50 -0.02 4.57
CA ILE A 84 10.33 -0.99 3.84
C ILE A 84 9.89 -2.41 4.19
N LEU A 85 9.71 -3.27 3.18
CA LEU A 85 9.54 -4.70 3.37
C LEU A 85 10.83 -5.44 2.97
N LEU A 86 11.50 -6.05 3.94
CA LEU A 86 12.71 -6.83 3.74
C LEU A 86 12.41 -8.33 3.84
N SER A 87 12.75 -9.09 2.81
CA SER A 87 12.60 -10.54 2.78
C SER A 87 13.86 -11.22 2.24
N GLY A 88 14.07 -12.46 2.61
CA GLY A 88 15.17 -13.25 2.03
C GLY A 88 15.63 -14.41 2.88
N GLY A 89 16.11 -15.42 2.17
CA GLY A 89 16.48 -16.71 2.75
C GLY A 89 15.27 -17.56 3.13
N THR A 90 15.39 -18.87 2.99
CA THR A 90 14.45 -19.85 3.54
C THR A 90 14.77 -20.10 5.01
N ASP A 91 13.80 -20.56 5.79
CA ASP A 91 14.02 -20.91 7.18
C ASP A 91 14.99 -22.10 7.28
N GLY A 92 15.95 -22.00 8.20
CA GLY A 92 17.06 -22.96 8.31
C GLY A 92 18.16 -22.81 7.24
N GLY A 93 18.00 -21.88 6.30
CA GLY A 93 18.99 -21.60 5.25
C GLY A 93 20.02 -20.54 5.66
N THR A 94 20.85 -20.15 4.68
CA THR A 94 21.89 -19.14 4.86
C THR A 94 21.30 -17.76 5.13
N LYS A 95 21.76 -17.12 6.19
CA LYS A 95 21.34 -15.75 6.58
C LYS A 95 22.21 -14.63 6.01
N THR A 96 23.39 -14.94 5.50
CA THR A 96 24.41 -13.96 5.08
C THR A 96 23.86 -12.93 4.11
N HIS A 97 23.17 -13.36 3.06
CA HIS A 97 22.73 -12.44 2.00
C HIS A 97 21.62 -11.49 2.45
N VAL A 98 20.67 -11.94 3.29
CA VAL A 98 19.64 -11.03 3.81
C VAL A 98 20.22 -10.04 4.81
N VAL A 99 21.22 -10.44 5.58
CA VAL A 99 21.97 -9.53 6.47
C VAL A 99 22.73 -8.49 5.65
N GLN A 100 23.39 -8.86 4.57
CA GLN A 100 24.05 -7.91 3.66
C GLN A 100 23.10 -6.84 3.11
N ILE A 101 21.85 -7.21 2.78
CA ILE A 101 20.84 -6.21 2.35
C ILE A 101 20.48 -5.29 3.50
N ALA A 102 20.30 -5.82 4.70
CA ALA A 102 20.03 -5.00 5.88
C ALA A 102 21.19 -4.02 6.17
N GLU A 103 22.45 -4.46 5.95
CA GLU A 103 23.65 -3.63 6.04
C GLU A 103 23.74 -2.51 4.98
N LEU A 104 22.97 -2.59 3.89
CA LEU A 104 22.81 -1.49 2.92
C LEU A 104 21.70 -0.50 3.37
N ILE A 105 20.63 -1.02 3.96
CA ILE A 105 19.49 -0.20 4.39
C ILE A 105 19.85 0.62 5.63
N ALA A 106 20.49 0.03 6.62
CA ALA A 106 20.80 0.69 7.88
C ALA A 106 21.63 1.98 7.70
N PRO A 107 22.76 2.02 6.98
CA PRO A 107 23.56 3.24 6.79
C PRO A 107 22.91 4.23 5.80
N ALA A 108 21.95 3.78 4.98
CA ALA A 108 21.23 4.69 4.09
C ALA A 108 20.37 5.68 4.87
N LYS A 109 19.86 5.31 6.06
CA LYS A 109 19.01 6.15 6.94
C LYS A 109 17.92 6.90 6.15
N PRO A 110 17.09 6.22 5.36
CA PRO A 110 16.03 6.88 4.62
C PRO A 110 15.07 7.56 5.60
N GLN A 111 14.65 8.77 5.24
CA GLN A 111 13.67 9.50 6.03
C GLN A 111 12.27 9.18 5.53
N PRO A 112 11.27 9.05 6.42
CA PRO A 112 9.88 8.89 6.01
C PRO A 112 9.40 10.08 5.17
N ARG A 113 8.45 9.86 4.28
CA ARG A 113 7.89 10.89 3.40
C ARG A 113 7.26 12.05 4.16
N PHE A 114 6.55 11.77 5.25
CA PHE A 114 5.82 12.76 6.05
C PHE A 114 6.64 13.42 7.16
N GLY A 115 7.94 13.23 7.19
CA GLY A 115 8.85 13.93 8.12
C GLY A 115 9.55 13.02 9.11
N ALA A 116 10.44 13.60 9.92
CA ALA A 116 11.34 12.88 10.83
C ALA A 116 10.77 12.71 12.26
N GLN A 117 9.47 12.88 12.44
CA GLN A 117 8.85 12.78 13.76
C GLN A 117 8.65 11.34 14.27
N TYR A 118 8.82 10.36 13.39
CA TYR A 118 8.71 8.93 13.70
C TYR A 118 9.80 8.13 12.98
N GLN A 119 10.10 6.96 13.53
CA GLN A 119 11.06 6.05 12.92
C GLN A 119 10.43 5.37 11.69
N LEU A 120 11.22 5.20 10.62
CA LEU A 120 10.75 4.53 9.42
C LEU A 120 10.44 3.06 9.74
N PRO A 121 9.20 2.57 9.50
CA PRO A 121 8.86 1.19 9.70
C PRO A 121 9.60 0.26 8.74
N ILE A 122 10.18 -0.81 9.27
CA ILE A 122 10.73 -1.93 8.51
C ILE A 122 9.99 -3.21 8.91
N ILE A 123 9.40 -3.88 7.93
CA ILE A 123 8.82 -5.21 8.11
C ILE A 123 9.86 -6.22 7.65
N TYR A 124 10.30 -7.07 8.56
CA TYR A 124 11.16 -8.20 8.23
C TYR A 124 10.32 -9.48 8.09
N ALA A 125 10.31 -10.05 6.90
CA ALA A 125 9.57 -11.25 6.53
C ALA A 125 10.49 -12.25 5.80
N GLY A 126 11.64 -12.53 6.38
CA GLY A 126 12.68 -13.43 5.84
C GLY A 126 13.06 -14.54 6.81
N ASN A 127 14.22 -15.15 6.54
CA ASN A 127 14.76 -16.24 7.32
C ASN A 127 14.76 -15.92 8.84
N LYS A 128 14.09 -16.74 9.64
CA LYS A 128 13.94 -16.55 11.10
C LYS A 128 15.29 -16.57 11.84
N GLU A 129 16.29 -17.27 11.32
CA GLU A 129 17.64 -17.35 11.92
C GLU A 129 18.41 -16.02 11.81
N ALA A 130 17.99 -15.10 10.94
CA ALA A 130 18.57 -13.76 10.83
C ALA A 130 17.89 -12.71 11.73
N THR A 131 16.85 -13.07 12.47
CA THR A 131 16.05 -12.15 13.31
C THR A 131 16.90 -11.35 14.30
N SER A 132 17.88 -12.00 14.96
CA SER A 132 18.79 -11.33 15.90
C SER A 132 19.66 -10.27 15.21
N ASN A 133 20.12 -10.55 13.99
CA ASN A 133 20.90 -9.62 13.19
C ASN A 133 20.05 -8.40 12.79
N MET A 134 18.78 -8.62 12.41
CA MET A 134 17.84 -7.52 12.07
C MET A 134 17.60 -6.62 13.27
N LYS A 135 17.37 -7.20 14.46
CA LYS A 135 17.17 -6.43 15.70
C LYS A 135 18.40 -5.59 16.06
N GLU A 136 19.60 -6.09 15.80
CA GLU A 136 20.83 -5.35 16.07
C GLU A 136 21.07 -4.22 15.06
N LEU A 137 20.92 -4.52 13.76
CA LEU A 137 21.18 -3.56 12.67
C LEU A 137 20.19 -2.39 12.63
N PHE A 138 18.93 -2.64 12.96
CA PHE A 138 17.89 -1.62 12.89
C PHE A 138 17.58 -0.96 14.24
N LYS A 139 18.27 -1.36 15.29
CA LYS A 139 18.07 -0.80 16.64
C LYS A 139 18.22 0.72 16.65
N ASN A 140 17.29 1.38 17.33
CA ASN A 140 17.23 2.84 17.56
C ASN A 140 17.01 3.73 16.34
N GLU A 141 17.15 3.24 15.11
CA GLU A 141 17.04 4.04 13.89
C GLU A 141 15.73 3.77 13.14
N PHE A 142 15.17 2.58 13.32
CA PHE A 142 13.99 2.10 12.60
C PHE A 142 13.00 1.43 13.54
N GLU A 143 11.75 1.44 13.17
CA GLU A 143 10.73 0.64 13.82
C GLU A 143 10.62 -0.73 13.15
N LEU A 144 11.13 -1.76 13.82
CA LEU A 144 11.23 -3.10 13.26
C LEU A 144 10.07 -4.00 13.69
N SER A 145 9.25 -4.40 12.73
CA SER A 145 8.26 -5.45 12.85
C SER A 145 8.75 -6.75 12.22
N ILE A 146 8.66 -7.86 12.96
CA ILE A 146 9.10 -9.19 12.49
C ILE A 146 7.87 -10.05 12.31
N VAL A 147 7.69 -10.57 11.10
CA VAL A 147 6.59 -11.46 10.75
C VAL A 147 7.10 -12.78 10.16
N ASN A 148 6.21 -13.72 9.94
CA ASN A 148 6.55 -14.99 9.33
C ASN A 148 7.17 -14.81 7.94
N ASN A 149 8.14 -15.66 7.64
CA ASN A 149 8.87 -15.61 6.36
C ASN A 149 7.91 -15.69 5.16
N LEU A 150 8.08 -14.81 4.20
CA LEU A 150 7.36 -14.83 2.91
C LEU A 150 7.64 -16.09 2.09
N ARG A 151 8.84 -16.66 2.26
CA ARG A 151 9.26 -17.93 1.65
C ARG A 151 9.94 -18.82 2.68
N PRO A 152 9.16 -19.48 3.54
CA PRO A 152 9.73 -20.39 4.54
C PRO A 152 10.49 -21.56 3.89
N THR A 153 10.04 -21.98 2.68
CA THR A 153 10.76 -22.93 1.81
C THR A 153 10.84 -22.38 0.38
N MET A 154 11.58 -23.02 -0.50
CA MET A 154 11.72 -22.58 -1.91
C MET A 154 10.39 -22.63 -2.66
N GLU A 155 9.55 -23.62 -2.35
CA GLU A 155 8.29 -23.92 -3.04
C GLU A 155 7.10 -23.16 -2.44
N GLN A 156 7.18 -22.75 -1.19
CA GLN A 156 6.04 -22.21 -0.45
C GLN A 156 6.12 -20.68 -0.32
N GLU A 157 5.06 -20.00 -0.67
CA GLU A 157 4.83 -18.58 -0.36
C GLU A 157 3.80 -18.41 0.76
N ASN A 158 4.08 -17.49 1.69
CA ASN A 158 3.19 -17.09 2.76
C ASN A 158 3.12 -15.56 2.83
N LEU A 159 2.24 -14.98 2.01
CA LEU A 159 2.13 -13.52 1.86
C LEU A 159 1.24 -12.86 2.92
N GLY A 160 0.34 -13.62 3.55
CA GLY A 160 -0.67 -13.11 4.49
C GLY A 160 -0.06 -12.28 5.62
N PRO A 161 0.82 -12.84 6.48
CA PRO A 161 1.36 -12.13 7.64
C PRO A 161 2.06 -10.80 7.30
N ALA A 162 2.73 -10.73 6.13
CA ALA A 162 3.35 -9.49 5.70
C ALA A 162 2.32 -8.47 5.21
N ARG A 163 1.25 -8.91 4.54
CA ARG A 163 0.14 -8.02 4.13
C ARG A 163 -0.57 -7.42 5.33
N ASP A 164 -0.86 -8.24 6.34
CA ASP A 164 -1.53 -7.79 7.56
C ASP A 164 -0.66 -6.76 8.29
N ALA A 165 0.63 -7.03 8.47
CA ALA A 165 1.57 -6.09 9.10
C ALA A 165 1.72 -4.77 8.29
N ILE A 166 1.76 -4.83 6.96
CA ILE A 166 1.77 -3.62 6.12
C ILE A 166 0.51 -2.80 6.37
N HIS A 167 -0.63 -3.46 6.47
CA HIS A 167 -1.91 -2.81 6.70
C HIS A 167 -1.96 -2.11 8.06
N ASP A 168 -1.57 -2.81 9.13
CA ASP A 168 -1.60 -2.27 10.49
C ASP A 168 -0.66 -1.06 10.62
N LEU A 169 0.58 -1.19 10.17
CA LEU A 169 1.56 -0.10 10.18
C LEU A 169 1.17 1.08 9.28
N PHE A 170 0.45 0.81 8.18
CA PHE A 170 -0.06 1.88 7.33
C PHE A 170 -1.09 2.75 8.06
N LEU A 171 -1.98 2.13 8.82
CA LEU A 171 -2.94 2.86 9.64
C LEU A 171 -2.25 3.69 10.72
N GLU A 172 -1.29 3.09 11.40
CA GLU A 172 -0.61 3.69 12.54
C GLU A 172 0.35 4.81 12.14
N HIS A 173 1.18 4.60 11.11
CA HIS A 173 2.27 5.51 10.77
C HIS A 173 1.99 6.45 9.60
N VAL A 174 1.14 6.06 8.67
CA VAL A 174 0.88 6.88 7.48
C VAL A 174 -0.43 7.64 7.61
N MET A 175 -1.49 6.94 7.96
CA MET A 175 -2.83 7.53 8.06
C MET A 175 -2.93 8.49 9.26
N ALA A 176 -2.44 8.09 10.42
CA ALA A 176 -2.51 8.89 11.64
C ALA A 176 -1.75 10.23 11.54
N HIS A 177 -0.76 10.33 10.65
CA HIS A 177 0.02 11.56 10.43
C HIS A 177 -0.52 12.45 9.29
N ALA A 178 -1.59 12.04 8.61
CA ALA A 178 -2.22 12.89 7.62
C ALA A 178 -2.88 14.11 8.29
N PRO A 179 -2.72 15.34 7.75
CA PRO A 179 -3.31 16.54 8.34
C PRO A 179 -4.82 16.40 8.54
N GLY A 180 -5.29 16.65 9.76
CA GLY A 180 -6.70 16.55 10.14
C GLY A 180 -7.22 15.14 10.44
N TYR A 181 -6.40 14.09 10.28
CA TYR A 181 -6.84 12.72 10.52
C TYR A 181 -7.18 12.45 11.99
N ASN A 182 -6.48 13.10 12.94
CA ASN A 182 -6.79 12.99 14.36
C ASN A 182 -8.21 13.47 14.68
N HIS A 183 -8.68 14.53 14.02
CA HIS A 183 -10.08 14.97 14.19
C HIS A 183 -11.07 13.93 13.67
N LEU A 184 -10.76 13.26 12.56
CA LEU A 184 -11.61 12.16 12.06
C LEU A 184 -11.69 10.99 13.04
N ILE A 185 -10.57 10.66 13.70
CA ILE A 185 -10.53 9.60 14.73
C ILE A 185 -11.39 10.00 15.92
N GLU A 186 -11.28 11.25 16.39
CA GLU A 186 -12.06 11.77 17.51
C GLU A 186 -13.57 11.83 17.23
N TRP A 187 -13.96 12.07 15.98
CA TRP A 187 -15.36 12.13 15.56
C TRP A 187 -16.01 10.77 15.38
N ALA A 188 -15.22 9.72 15.07
CA ALA A 188 -15.75 8.44 14.68
C ALA A 188 -16.15 7.58 15.89
N ASP A 189 -17.39 7.07 15.88
CA ASP A 189 -17.90 6.14 16.90
C ASP A 189 -17.35 4.71 16.76
N ALA A 190 -16.59 4.44 15.70
CA ALA A 190 -15.91 3.17 15.45
C ALA A 190 -14.53 3.42 14.81
N PRO A 191 -13.59 2.47 14.94
CA PRO A 191 -12.28 2.59 14.29
C PRO A 191 -12.42 2.87 12.79
N ILE A 192 -11.66 3.86 12.30
CA ILE A 192 -11.68 4.22 10.88
C ILE A 192 -11.07 3.07 10.08
N MET A 193 -11.82 2.58 9.12
CA MET A 193 -11.42 1.47 8.26
C MET A 193 -10.77 1.99 6.97
N PRO A 194 -9.70 1.36 6.47
CA PRO A 194 -9.24 1.67 5.12
C PRO A 194 -10.34 1.38 4.10
N THR A 195 -10.51 2.28 3.14
CA THR A 195 -11.56 2.15 2.10
C THR A 195 -11.58 0.77 1.44
N PRO A 196 -10.44 0.17 1.01
CA PRO A 196 -10.47 -1.16 0.41
C PRO A 196 -10.90 -2.27 1.38
N GLY A 197 -10.59 -2.14 2.67
CA GLY A 197 -11.06 -3.07 3.70
C GLY A 197 -12.58 -3.00 3.88
N ALA A 198 -13.14 -1.79 3.91
CA ALA A 198 -14.58 -1.58 4.01
C ALA A 198 -15.33 -2.14 2.79
N VAL A 199 -14.82 -1.88 1.57
CA VAL A 199 -15.38 -2.45 0.33
C VAL A 199 -15.32 -3.98 0.35
N GLY A 200 -14.19 -4.56 0.76
CA GLY A 200 -14.04 -6.00 0.91
C GLY A 200 -15.06 -6.62 1.86
N ASN A 201 -15.26 -6.01 3.03
CA ASN A 201 -16.26 -6.46 4.03
C ASN A 201 -17.69 -6.41 3.49
N ILE A 202 -18.03 -5.35 2.74
CA ILE A 202 -19.35 -5.24 2.09
C ILE A 202 -19.55 -6.37 1.08
N LEU A 203 -18.57 -6.65 0.23
CA LEU A 203 -18.67 -7.70 -0.78
C LEU A 203 -18.76 -9.09 -0.17
N GLN A 204 -18.00 -9.37 0.90
CA GLN A 204 -18.13 -10.61 1.68
C GLN A 204 -19.53 -10.74 2.29
N THR A 205 -20.02 -9.69 2.93
CA THR A 205 -21.38 -9.67 3.50
C THR A 205 -22.46 -9.91 2.45
N ILE A 206 -22.32 -9.35 1.24
CA ILE A 206 -23.26 -9.58 0.13
C ILE A 206 -23.20 -11.03 -0.32
N ALA A 207 -21.98 -11.59 -0.51
CA ALA A 207 -21.80 -12.98 -0.92
C ALA A 207 -22.43 -13.95 0.08
N GLU A 208 -22.19 -13.75 1.37
CA GLU A 208 -22.73 -14.58 2.45
C GLU A 208 -24.26 -14.48 2.53
N LYS A 209 -24.80 -13.25 2.65
CA LYS A 209 -26.24 -13.03 2.82
C LYS A 209 -27.07 -13.49 1.63
N LYS A 210 -26.52 -13.39 0.41
CA LYS A 210 -27.21 -13.80 -0.81
C LYS A 210 -26.82 -15.18 -1.31
N ASN A 211 -25.83 -15.82 -0.66
CA ASN A 211 -25.26 -17.12 -1.06
C ASN A 211 -24.86 -17.14 -2.54
N ILE A 212 -24.08 -16.15 -2.97
CA ILE A 212 -23.60 -15.97 -4.36
C ILE A 212 -22.11 -15.75 -4.39
N ASN A 213 -21.49 -16.07 -5.53
CA ASN A 213 -20.15 -15.61 -5.84
C ASN A 213 -20.18 -14.14 -6.30
N VAL A 214 -19.21 -13.35 -5.84
CA VAL A 214 -19.18 -11.91 -6.10
C VAL A 214 -17.81 -11.51 -6.66
N VAL A 215 -17.82 -10.67 -7.69
CA VAL A 215 -16.64 -9.89 -8.12
C VAL A 215 -16.98 -8.42 -8.00
N GLY A 216 -16.11 -7.67 -7.34
CA GLY A 216 -16.23 -6.23 -7.18
C GLY A 216 -14.98 -5.51 -7.70
N VAL A 217 -15.16 -4.30 -8.22
CA VAL A 217 -14.04 -3.45 -8.67
C VAL A 217 -14.22 -2.08 -8.03
N ASP A 218 -13.17 -1.61 -7.36
CA ASP A 218 -13.07 -0.25 -6.85
C ASP A 218 -12.00 0.50 -7.64
N ILE A 219 -12.40 1.54 -8.37
CA ILE A 219 -11.52 2.35 -9.20
C ILE A 219 -11.30 3.68 -8.52
N GLY A 220 -10.15 3.79 -7.86
CA GLY A 220 -9.74 5.00 -7.17
C GLY A 220 -8.95 5.99 -8.05
N GLY A 221 -8.47 7.04 -7.43
CA GLY A 221 -7.65 8.05 -8.11
C GLY A 221 -6.24 7.57 -8.47
N ALA A 222 -5.65 6.69 -7.67
CA ALA A 222 -4.29 6.18 -7.83
C ALA A 222 -4.24 4.68 -8.14
N THR A 223 -5.20 3.91 -7.64
CA THR A 223 -5.23 2.43 -7.70
C THR A 223 -6.56 1.93 -8.23
N THR A 224 -6.56 0.71 -8.70
CA THR A 224 -7.77 -0.08 -8.97
C THR A 224 -7.68 -1.37 -8.18
N ASP A 225 -8.68 -1.63 -7.34
CA ASP A 225 -8.82 -2.83 -6.55
C ASP A 225 -9.84 -3.77 -7.19
N VAL A 226 -9.50 -5.04 -7.29
CA VAL A 226 -10.41 -6.10 -7.72
C VAL A 226 -10.58 -7.08 -6.58
N PHE A 227 -11.81 -7.27 -6.16
CA PHE A 227 -12.19 -8.18 -5.09
C PHE A 227 -12.95 -9.36 -5.67
N SER A 228 -12.76 -10.54 -5.12
CA SER A 228 -13.56 -11.71 -5.43
C SER A 228 -13.91 -12.49 -4.17
N VAL A 229 -15.12 -12.98 -4.12
CA VAL A 229 -15.57 -13.95 -3.10
C VAL A 229 -16.15 -15.14 -3.86
N PHE A 230 -15.40 -16.24 -3.88
CA PHE A 230 -15.80 -17.49 -4.52
C PHE A 230 -15.82 -18.60 -3.46
N ASP A 231 -16.94 -19.28 -3.36
CA ASP A 231 -17.14 -20.38 -2.40
C ASP A 231 -16.71 -20.02 -0.97
N GLY A 232 -17.05 -18.77 -0.55
CA GLY A 232 -16.69 -18.21 0.76
C GLY A 232 -15.23 -17.76 0.89
N THR A 233 -14.40 -17.97 -0.12
CA THR A 233 -13.00 -17.53 -0.12
C THR A 233 -12.85 -16.12 -0.67
N PHE A 234 -12.39 -15.20 0.16
CA PHE A 234 -12.12 -13.81 -0.21
C PHE A 234 -10.71 -13.64 -0.77
N ASN A 235 -10.61 -12.93 -1.89
CA ASN A 235 -9.34 -12.50 -2.47
C ASN A 235 -9.42 -11.03 -2.88
N ARG A 236 -8.28 -10.32 -2.78
CA ARG A 236 -8.09 -8.97 -3.25
C ARG A 236 -6.83 -8.88 -4.12
N THR A 237 -6.95 -8.23 -5.25
CA THR A 237 -5.84 -7.89 -6.14
C THR A 237 -5.84 -6.39 -6.37
N VAL A 238 -4.67 -5.77 -6.29
CA VAL A 238 -4.50 -4.32 -6.45
C VAL A 238 -3.62 -4.02 -7.64
N SER A 239 -4.11 -3.17 -8.53
CA SER A 239 -3.31 -2.51 -9.55
C SER A 239 -2.89 -1.14 -9.03
N ALA A 240 -1.72 -1.08 -8.40
CA ALA A 240 -1.24 0.08 -7.65
C ALA A 240 -0.98 1.34 -8.51
N ASN A 241 -0.95 1.21 -9.82
CA ASN A 241 -0.65 2.31 -10.75
C ASN A 241 -1.72 2.51 -11.82
N LEU A 242 -2.91 1.96 -11.64
CA LEU A 242 -4.02 2.12 -12.57
C LEU A 242 -5.19 2.81 -11.86
N GLY A 243 -5.16 4.13 -11.83
CA GLY A 243 -6.19 4.96 -11.23
C GLY A 243 -6.62 6.10 -12.15
N MET A 244 -7.77 6.67 -11.89
CA MET A 244 -8.46 7.62 -12.76
C MET A 244 -8.04 9.09 -12.56
N SER A 245 -7.05 9.36 -11.70
CA SER A 245 -6.51 10.71 -11.52
C SER A 245 -4.99 10.73 -11.41
N TYR A 246 -4.41 10.37 -10.28
CA TYR A 246 -2.96 10.40 -10.08
C TYR A 246 -2.19 9.45 -11.02
N SER A 247 -2.79 8.33 -11.40
CA SER A 247 -2.18 7.31 -12.25
C SER A 247 -2.80 7.22 -13.66
N ILE A 248 -3.59 8.22 -14.06
CA ILE A 248 -4.30 8.18 -15.36
C ILE A 248 -3.36 8.11 -16.56
N SER A 249 -2.13 8.63 -16.44
CA SER A 249 -1.11 8.48 -17.47
C SER A 249 -0.73 7.02 -17.74
N ASN A 250 -0.67 6.20 -16.67
CA ASN A 250 -0.37 4.78 -16.79
C ASN A 250 -1.53 4.03 -17.44
N VAL A 251 -2.78 4.39 -17.08
CA VAL A 251 -3.97 3.85 -17.77
C VAL A 251 -3.91 4.14 -19.27
N CYS A 252 -3.54 5.36 -19.66
CA CYS A 252 -3.41 5.72 -21.07
C CYS A 252 -2.24 5.00 -21.76
N ALA A 253 -1.16 4.73 -21.05
CA ALA A 253 -0.01 4.00 -21.60
C ALA A 253 -0.35 2.50 -21.82
N GLU A 254 -1.03 1.88 -20.87
CA GLU A 254 -1.42 0.47 -20.95
C GLU A 254 -2.58 0.21 -21.91
N ALA A 255 -3.65 0.99 -21.81
CA ALA A 255 -4.86 0.79 -22.63
C ALA A 255 -4.72 1.36 -24.05
N THR A 256 -3.89 2.39 -24.26
CA THR A 256 -3.78 3.23 -25.45
C THR A 256 -5.04 4.08 -25.76
N MET A 257 -4.86 5.25 -26.35
CA MET A 257 -5.98 6.17 -26.65
C MET A 257 -7.06 5.56 -27.53
N PRO A 258 -6.76 4.83 -28.62
CA PRO A 258 -7.79 4.22 -29.46
C PRO A 258 -8.67 3.20 -28.70
N ASN A 259 -8.08 2.43 -27.80
CA ASN A 259 -8.86 1.48 -27.01
C ASN A 259 -9.74 2.18 -25.98
N ILE A 260 -9.29 3.27 -25.37
CA ILE A 260 -10.12 4.07 -24.46
C ILE A 260 -11.31 4.65 -25.23
N ILE A 261 -11.08 5.28 -26.38
CA ILE A 261 -12.14 5.87 -27.23
C ILE A 261 -13.18 4.83 -27.64
N ARG A 262 -12.74 3.59 -27.96
CA ARG A 262 -13.62 2.49 -28.33
C ARG A 262 -14.71 2.19 -27.28
N TRP A 263 -14.43 2.44 -26.00
CA TRP A 263 -15.36 2.18 -24.90
C TRP A 263 -16.14 3.41 -24.43
N MET A 264 -15.91 4.56 -25.07
CA MET A 264 -16.64 5.78 -24.73
C MET A 264 -18.02 5.77 -25.39
N HIS A 265 -19.01 6.28 -24.66
CA HIS A 265 -20.38 6.42 -25.17
C HIS A 265 -20.61 7.70 -26.01
N MET A 266 -19.60 8.57 -26.05
CA MET A 266 -19.64 9.83 -26.81
C MET A 266 -18.56 9.83 -27.89
N GLU A 267 -18.84 10.50 -29.00
CA GLU A 267 -17.84 10.74 -30.02
C GLU A 267 -16.82 11.75 -29.50
N MET A 268 -15.56 11.36 -29.52
CA MET A 268 -14.43 12.18 -29.09
C MET A 268 -13.21 11.81 -29.93
N ASP A 269 -12.49 12.83 -30.41
CA ASP A 269 -11.23 12.58 -31.08
C ASP A 269 -10.07 12.34 -30.09
N GLU A 270 -9.02 11.71 -30.57
CA GLU A 270 -7.85 11.37 -29.74
C GLU A 270 -7.20 12.61 -29.12
N ARG A 271 -7.19 13.74 -29.83
CA ARG A 271 -6.57 14.99 -29.35
C ARG A 271 -7.37 15.57 -28.19
N GLU A 272 -8.69 15.55 -28.29
CA GLU A 272 -9.55 16.02 -27.20
C GLU A 272 -9.41 15.15 -25.96
N LEU A 273 -9.45 13.82 -26.11
CA LEU A 273 -9.23 12.90 -25.00
C LEU A 273 -7.85 13.13 -24.35
N ARG A 274 -6.80 13.26 -25.15
CA ARG A 274 -5.45 13.54 -24.66
C ARG A 274 -5.38 14.85 -23.87
N ASN A 275 -6.10 15.88 -24.30
CA ASN A 275 -6.15 17.16 -23.58
C ASN A 275 -6.90 17.02 -22.24
N ARG A 276 -8.00 16.29 -22.20
CA ARG A 276 -8.75 16.00 -20.95
C ARG A 276 -7.89 15.23 -19.97
N VAL A 277 -7.16 14.19 -20.42
CA VAL A 277 -6.21 13.43 -19.60
C VAL A 277 -5.11 14.33 -19.04
N LYS A 278 -4.50 15.20 -19.86
CA LYS A 278 -3.49 16.16 -19.40
C LYS A 278 -4.03 17.12 -18.35
N ASN A 279 -5.25 17.65 -18.55
CA ASN A 279 -5.90 18.50 -17.56
C ASN A 279 -6.13 17.78 -16.24
N LYS A 280 -6.54 16.50 -16.29
CA LYS A 280 -6.70 15.67 -15.09
C LYS A 280 -5.38 15.41 -14.38
N MET A 281 -4.28 15.22 -15.11
CA MET A 281 -2.93 15.08 -14.53
C MET A 281 -2.48 16.37 -13.80
N ILE A 282 -2.81 17.53 -14.34
CA ILE A 282 -2.47 18.83 -13.73
C ILE A 282 -3.33 19.10 -12.49
N ARG A 283 -4.59 18.67 -12.52
CA ARG A 283 -5.57 18.87 -11.45
C ARG A 283 -6.24 17.55 -11.05
N PRO A 284 -5.51 16.65 -10.39
CA PRO A 284 -5.99 15.29 -10.14
C PRO A 284 -7.23 15.22 -9.23
N THR A 285 -7.43 16.22 -8.38
CA THR A 285 -8.55 16.28 -7.43
C THR A 285 -9.84 16.88 -8.02
N THR A 286 -9.80 17.44 -9.24
CA THR A 286 -11.01 17.98 -9.87
C THR A 286 -11.91 16.87 -10.39
N ILE A 287 -13.21 17.05 -10.23
CA ILE A 287 -14.23 16.24 -10.92
C ILE A 287 -14.33 16.81 -12.34
N PRO A 288 -14.36 15.93 -13.37
CA PRO A 288 -14.49 16.35 -14.78
C PRO A 288 -15.83 17.03 -15.03
#